data_75fde9735aa9cf0de24456ef53c2ac5d
#
_entry.id   75fde9735aa9cf0de24456ef53c2ac5d
#
_cell.length_a   1.000
_cell.length_b   1.000
_cell.length_c   1.000
_cell.angle_alpha   90.00
_cell.angle_beta   90.00
_cell.angle_gamma   90.00
#
_symmetry.space_group_name_H-M   'P 1'
#
loop_
_entity.id
_entity.type
_entity.pdbx_description
1 polymer ?
#
loop_
_entity_poly.entity_id
_entity_poly.type
_entity_poly.pdbx_seq_one_letter_code
_entity_poly.pdbx_strand_id
1 'polypeptide(L)'
;MRVAMATDAGHPGRTNEDFAGAVPCGLVLVDGAGGITGADEVCRHGIAWYATRLGGALLGALAQERSLRDVLAEGIERVTDQHRDTCDVAHPISPFAAVAMLRFSGGTVEHLVLGDAVALVGRAAGDPVVAHDPREVVIARAFEERLKDVPEGGDEYRRLLMELRSRRNSPGGFWVAKDDPAVVAEAVTGECPAHDVTGAALLSNGASRLVDTFGLTDWPGLLRLLETAGPAEVIARVRAAEATGGVATDDATIICRA
;
A
#
# COMPACT_ATOMS: atom_id res chain seq x y z
N MET A 1 13.45 -15.02 14.42
CA MET A 1 12.70 -13.96 13.73
C MET A 1 11.25 -14.03 14.20
N ARG A 2 10.71 -12.95 14.76
CA ARG A 2 9.30 -12.84 15.15
C ARG A 2 8.61 -11.89 14.14
N VAL A 3 7.50 -12.33 13.58
CA VAL A 3 6.63 -11.49 12.73
C VAL A 3 5.32 -11.28 13.48
N ALA A 4 4.83 -10.04 13.49
CA ALA A 4 3.51 -9.68 13.96
C ALA A 4 2.75 -8.96 12.85
N MET A 5 1.43 -9.17 12.79
CA MET A 5 0.55 -8.55 11.80
C MET A 5 -0.77 -8.20 12.46
N ALA A 6 -1.34 -7.08 12.04
CA ALA A 6 -2.71 -6.71 12.32
C ALA A 6 -3.32 -6.07 11.06
N THR A 7 -4.60 -6.33 10.87
CA THR A 7 -5.41 -5.74 9.80
C THR A 7 -6.81 -5.48 10.31
N ASP A 8 -7.41 -4.40 9.87
CA ASP A 8 -8.75 -3.95 10.27
C ASP A 8 -9.45 -3.29 9.09
N ALA A 9 -10.63 -3.77 8.72
CA ALA A 9 -11.44 -3.16 7.68
C ALA A 9 -11.99 -1.82 8.16
N GLY A 10 -11.84 -0.79 7.35
CA GLY A 10 -12.28 0.57 7.68
C GLY A 10 -13.78 0.70 7.97
N HIS A 11 -14.59 -0.19 7.40
CA HIS A 11 -16.05 -0.18 7.59
C HIS A 11 -16.57 -1.57 7.97
N PRO A 12 -17.38 -1.68 9.04
CA PRO A 12 -18.06 -2.92 9.38
C PRO A 12 -18.90 -3.44 8.20
N GLY A 13 -18.72 -4.71 7.85
CA GLY A 13 -19.46 -5.36 6.76
C GLY A 13 -18.91 -5.15 5.34
N ARG A 14 -17.84 -4.37 5.17
CA ARG A 14 -17.05 -4.33 3.92
C ARG A 14 -15.91 -5.33 3.98
N THR A 15 -15.58 -5.88 2.81
CA THR A 15 -14.39 -6.71 2.68
C THR A 15 -13.16 -5.84 2.80
N ASN A 16 -12.20 -6.26 3.60
CA ASN A 16 -10.88 -5.63 3.65
C ASN A 16 -10.17 -5.87 2.31
N GLU A 17 -9.68 -4.81 1.71
CA GLU A 17 -9.04 -4.80 0.39
C GLU A 17 -7.51 -4.86 0.49
N ASP A 18 -6.96 -4.83 1.71
CA ASP A 18 -5.54 -5.02 1.97
C ASP A 18 -5.15 -6.50 1.99
N PHE A 19 -3.88 -6.75 1.68
CA PHE A 19 -3.22 -8.03 1.88
C PHE A 19 -1.87 -7.80 2.57
N ALA A 20 -1.54 -8.63 3.56
CA ALA A 20 -0.20 -8.71 4.11
C ALA A 20 0.23 -10.15 4.31
N GLY A 21 1.51 -10.43 4.15
CA GLY A 21 2.05 -11.75 4.34
C GLY A 21 3.56 -11.78 4.54
N ALA A 22 4.06 -12.88 5.09
CA ALA A 22 5.46 -13.10 5.38
C ALA A 22 5.96 -14.45 4.88
N VAL A 23 7.19 -14.48 4.45
CA VAL A 23 8.02 -15.68 4.24
C VAL A 23 9.33 -15.51 5.03
N PRO A 24 10.11 -16.58 5.25
CA PRO A 24 11.36 -16.46 6.03
C PRO A 24 12.31 -15.37 5.55
N CYS A 25 12.32 -15.07 4.26
CA CYS A 25 13.18 -14.06 3.63
C CYS A 25 12.52 -12.70 3.42
N GLY A 26 11.27 -12.45 3.84
CA GLY A 26 10.70 -11.12 3.64
C GLY A 26 9.23 -10.96 3.97
N LEU A 27 8.78 -9.72 3.77
CA LEU A 27 7.42 -9.25 4.02
C LEU A 27 6.84 -8.64 2.74
N VAL A 28 5.55 -8.81 2.53
CA VAL A 28 4.78 -8.16 1.44
C VAL A 28 3.51 -7.56 2.03
N LEU A 29 3.20 -6.34 1.61
CA LEU A 29 1.94 -5.67 1.85
C LEU A 29 1.42 -5.16 0.51
N VAL A 30 0.13 -5.35 0.26
CA VAL A 30 -0.60 -4.83 -0.90
C VAL A 30 -1.83 -4.13 -0.37
N ASP A 31 -1.93 -2.84 -0.64
CA ASP A 31 -3.03 -1.96 -0.28
C ASP A 31 -3.91 -1.79 -1.52
N GLY A 32 -5.03 -2.47 -1.52
CA GLY A 32 -5.93 -2.53 -2.66
C GLY A 32 -6.83 -1.32 -2.75
N ALA A 33 -6.97 -0.78 -3.95
CA ALA A 33 -7.83 0.38 -4.18
C ALA A 33 -8.58 0.30 -5.52
N GLY A 34 -9.67 1.05 -5.65
CA GLY A 34 -10.46 1.07 -6.89
C GLY A 34 -11.90 1.53 -6.72
N GLY A 35 -12.68 0.75 -6.10
CA GLY A 35 -14.13 0.81 -5.80
C GLY A 35 -14.92 2.12 -5.99
N ILE A 36 -15.48 2.32 -7.17
CA ILE A 36 -16.60 3.24 -7.37
C ILE A 36 -17.77 2.48 -7.99
N THR A 37 -18.94 3.11 -7.99
CA THR A 37 -20.12 2.61 -8.70
C THR A 37 -19.78 2.19 -10.13
N GLY A 38 -20.13 0.97 -10.50
CA GLY A 38 -19.83 0.38 -11.82
C GLY A 38 -18.52 -0.41 -11.90
N ALA A 39 -17.73 -0.50 -10.82
CA ALA A 39 -16.49 -1.29 -10.83
C ALA A 39 -16.74 -2.77 -11.13
N ASP A 40 -17.86 -3.33 -10.67
CA ASP A 40 -18.27 -4.74 -10.95
C ASP A 40 -18.52 -5.01 -12.43
N GLU A 41 -18.93 -3.99 -13.20
CA GLU A 41 -19.11 -4.10 -14.65
C GLU A 41 -17.77 -4.20 -15.40
N VAL A 42 -16.71 -3.64 -14.80
CA VAL A 42 -15.36 -3.61 -15.37
C VAL A 42 -14.54 -4.81 -14.94
N CYS A 43 -14.59 -5.17 -13.67
CA CYS A 43 -13.90 -6.33 -13.11
C CYS A 43 -14.78 -7.06 -12.09
N ARG A 44 -15.26 -8.24 -12.46
CA ARG A 44 -16.10 -9.07 -11.60
C ARG A 44 -15.41 -9.67 -10.38
N HIS A 45 -14.08 -9.60 -10.32
CA HIS A 45 -13.31 -10.20 -9.23
C HIS A 45 -13.17 -9.26 -8.03
N GLY A 46 -13.16 -7.95 -8.27
CA GLY A 46 -13.03 -6.94 -7.22
C GLY A 46 -11.61 -6.73 -6.70
N ILE A 47 -11.47 -5.74 -5.81
CA ILE A 47 -10.19 -5.22 -5.32
C ILE A 47 -9.50 -6.23 -4.40
N ALA A 48 -10.22 -6.77 -3.42
CA ALA A 48 -9.67 -7.74 -2.47
C ALA A 48 -9.11 -9.00 -3.16
N TRP A 49 -9.75 -9.44 -4.26
CA TRP A 49 -9.22 -10.51 -5.08
C TRP A 49 -7.90 -10.13 -5.73
N TYR A 50 -7.82 -8.92 -6.32
CA TYR A 50 -6.60 -8.42 -6.96
C TYR A 50 -5.46 -8.33 -5.94
N ALA A 51 -5.68 -7.68 -4.80
CA ALA A 51 -4.68 -7.55 -3.72
C ALA A 51 -4.19 -8.92 -3.23
N THR A 52 -5.12 -9.86 -2.99
CA THR A 52 -4.77 -11.22 -2.54
C THR A 52 -3.96 -11.99 -3.59
N ARG A 53 -4.31 -11.89 -4.87
CA ARG A 53 -3.59 -12.58 -5.95
C ARG A 53 -2.21 -12.00 -6.16
N LEU A 54 -2.09 -10.67 -6.16
CA LEU A 54 -0.80 -10.00 -6.27
C LEU A 54 0.10 -10.33 -5.08
N GLY A 55 -0.40 -10.17 -3.86
CA GLY A 55 0.36 -10.48 -2.65
C GLY A 55 0.84 -11.92 -2.59
N GLY A 56 -0.02 -12.89 -2.95
CA GLY A 56 0.37 -14.30 -3.03
C GLY A 56 1.44 -14.58 -4.10
N ALA A 57 1.35 -13.93 -5.27
CA ALA A 57 2.37 -14.04 -6.31
C ALA A 57 3.72 -13.48 -5.85
N LEU A 58 3.71 -12.29 -5.22
CA LEU A 58 4.91 -11.64 -4.70
C LEU A 58 5.58 -12.47 -3.60
N LEU A 59 4.82 -12.99 -2.63
CA LEU A 59 5.35 -13.87 -1.59
C LEU A 59 6.01 -15.13 -2.17
N GLY A 60 5.37 -15.74 -3.18
CA GLY A 60 5.91 -16.93 -3.83
C GLY A 60 7.21 -16.69 -4.59
N ALA A 61 7.44 -15.46 -5.06
CA ALA A 61 8.61 -15.08 -5.84
C ALA A 61 9.71 -14.38 -5.02
N LEU A 62 9.44 -13.96 -3.78
CA LEU A 62 10.32 -13.10 -2.98
C LEU A 62 11.70 -13.72 -2.69
N ALA A 63 11.79 -15.06 -2.62
CA ALA A 63 13.03 -15.78 -2.38
C ALA A 63 13.92 -15.93 -3.64
N GLN A 64 13.47 -15.51 -4.81
CA GLN A 64 14.22 -15.65 -6.05
C GLN A 64 15.38 -14.64 -6.11
N GLU A 65 16.52 -15.07 -6.69
CA GLU A 65 17.71 -14.23 -6.87
C GLU A 65 17.55 -13.27 -8.05
N ARG A 66 16.68 -12.27 -7.90
CA ARG A 66 16.46 -11.18 -8.85
C ARG A 66 15.98 -9.94 -8.14
N SER A 67 15.94 -8.78 -8.81
CA SER A 67 15.55 -7.53 -8.18
C SER A 67 14.10 -7.55 -7.68
N LEU A 68 13.78 -6.77 -6.64
CA LEU A 68 12.39 -6.61 -6.18
C LEU A 68 11.49 -6.00 -7.28
N ARG A 69 12.05 -5.19 -8.19
CA ARG A 69 11.33 -4.69 -9.37
C ARG A 69 10.90 -5.82 -10.30
N ASP A 70 11.78 -6.77 -10.58
CA ASP A 70 11.46 -7.91 -11.44
C ASP A 70 10.41 -8.82 -10.79
N VAL A 71 10.51 -9.01 -9.46
CA VAL A 71 9.49 -9.75 -8.69
C VAL A 71 8.13 -9.08 -8.80
N LEU A 72 8.08 -7.75 -8.66
CA LEU A 72 6.81 -7.00 -8.78
C LEU A 72 6.29 -7.01 -10.21
N ALA A 73 7.14 -6.82 -11.21
CA ALA A 73 6.75 -6.86 -12.63
C ALA A 73 6.07 -8.18 -13.01
N GLU A 74 6.71 -9.32 -12.65
CA GLU A 74 6.11 -10.63 -12.89
C GLU A 74 4.82 -10.84 -12.10
N GLY A 75 4.75 -10.35 -10.85
CA GLY A 75 3.54 -10.40 -10.05
C GLY A 75 2.36 -9.69 -10.74
N ILE A 76 2.58 -8.48 -11.26
CA ILE A 76 1.60 -7.70 -12.01
C ILE A 76 1.17 -8.45 -13.28
N GLU A 77 2.11 -8.88 -14.10
CA GLU A 77 1.85 -9.62 -15.33
C GLU A 77 1.02 -10.88 -15.06
N ARG A 78 1.44 -11.68 -14.08
CA ARG A 78 0.76 -12.92 -13.70
C ARG A 78 -0.67 -12.69 -13.24
N VAL A 79 -0.95 -11.66 -12.47
CA VAL A 79 -2.31 -11.36 -12.01
C VAL A 79 -3.16 -10.82 -13.15
N THR A 80 -2.59 -9.96 -14.00
CA THR A 80 -3.25 -9.43 -15.18
C THR A 80 -3.68 -10.58 -16.13
N ASP A 81 -2.82 -11.56 -16.37
CA ASP A 81 -3.13 -12.73 -17.20
C ASP A 81 -4.28 -13.58 -16.64
N GLN A 82 -4.48 -13.60 -15.32
CA GLN A 82 -5.56 -14.38 -14.69
C GLN A 82 -6.96 -13.83 -14.96
N HIS A 83 -7.10 -12.56 -15.38
CA HIS A 83 -8.42 -11.95 -15.52
C HIS A 83 -8.61 -11.10 -16.78
N ARG A 84 -7.58 -10.88 -17.62
CA ARG A 84 -7.68 -10.05 -18.84
C ARG A 84 -8.72 -10.55 -19.83
N ASP A 85 -9.00 -11.87 -19.86
CA ASP A 85 -10.01 -12.45 -20.77
C ASP A 85 -11.45 -12.23 -20.30
N THR A 86 -11.63 -11.78 -19.05
CA THR A 86 -12.94 -11.67 -18.40
C THR A 86 -13.21 -10.27 -17.82
N CYS A 87 -12.23 -9.39 -17.83
CA CYS A 87 -12.29 -8.05 -17.27
C CYS A 87 -11.60 -7.05 -18.19
N ASP A 88 -12.05 -5.80 -18.18
CA ASP A 88 -11.32 -4.69 -18.82
C ASP A 88 -10.24 -4.19 -17.87
N VAL A 89 -9.08 -4.87 -17.88
CA VAL A 89 -7.97 -4.59 -16.97
C VAL A 89 -7.36 -3.19 -17.17
N ALA A 90 -7.47 -2.62 -18.37
CA ALA A 90 -6.96 -1.30 -18.70
C ALA A 90 -7.89 -0.16 -18.26
N HIS A 91 -9.16 -0.46 -17.97
CA HIS A 91 -10.14 0.56 -17.63
C HIS A 91 -9.74 1.36 -16.38
N PRO A 92 -9.93 2.69 -16.34
CA PRO A 92 -9.52 3.54 -15.20
C PRO A 92 -10.08 3.13 -13.83
N ILE A 93 -11.21 2.44 -13.78
CA ILE A 93 -11.83 1.98 -12.53
C ILE A 93 -11.58 0.51 -12.20
N SER A 94 -10.80 -0.21 -13.02
CA SER A 94 -10.39 -1.58 -12.66
C SER A 94 -9.51 -1.58 -11.40
N PRO A 95 -9.46 -2.69 -10.65
CA PRO A 95 -8.65 -2.80 -9.44
C PRO A 95 -7.18 -2.44 -9.67
N PHE A 96 -6.58 -1.83 -8.66
CA PHE A 96 -5.16 -1.52 -8.59
C PHE A 96 -4.70 -1.59 -7.14
N ALA A 97 -3.40 -1.45 -6.87
CA ALA A 97 -2.90 -1.47 -5.51
C ALA A 97 -1.61 -0.66 -5.35
N ALA A 98 -1.41 -0.08 -4.17
CA ALA A 98 -0.08 0.23 -3.68
C ALA A 98 0.59 -1.03 -3.14
N VAL A 99 1.92 -1.09 -3.26
CA VAL A 99 2.70 -2.27 -2.88
C VAL A 99 3.91 -1.84 -2.06
N ALA A 100 4.13 -2.51 -0.93
CA ALA A 100 5.37 -2.40 -0.17
C ALA A 100 5.97 -3.79 0.06
N MET A 101 7.28 -3.92 -0.14
CA MET A 101 8.01 -5.17 0.03
C MET A 101 9.31 -4.95 0.82
N LEU A 102 9.64 -5.93 1.66
CA LEU A 102 10.94 -6.05 2.33
C LEU A 102 11.54 -7.42 2.05
N ARG A 103 12.81 -7.48 1.67
CA ARG A 103 13.56 -8.74 1.54
C ARG A 103 14.80 -8.71 2.42
N PHE A 104 14.99 -9.78 3.18
CA PHE A 104 16.12 -10.01 4.08
C PHE A 104 17.01 -11.09 3.45
N SER A 105 18.09 -10.71 2.79
CA SER A 105 18.95 -11.64 2.04
C SER A 105 20.40 -11.16 2.02
N GLY A 106 21.34 -12.09 2.04
CA GLY A 106 22.75 -11.81 1.80
C GLY A 106 23.43 -10.79 2.72
N GLY A 107 22.88 -10.55 3.92
CA GLY A 107 23.42 -9.52 4.81
C GLY A 107 22.87 -8.12 4.54
N THR A 108 21.86 -7.98 3.68
CA THR A 108 21.15 -6.73 3.39
C THR A 108 19.65 -6.86 3.67
N VAL A 109 19.00 -5.71 3.90
CA VAL A 109 17.57 -5.54 3.88
C VAL A 109 17.24 -4.62 2.72
N GLU A 110 16.58 -5.17 1.71
CA GLU A 110 16.09 -4.43 0.55
C GLU A 110 14.64 -4.02 0.76
N HIS A 111 14.27 -2.86 0.24
CA HIS A 111 12.88 -2.39 0.22
C HIS A 111 12.46 -1.91 -1.16
N LEU A 112 11.17 -2.05 -1.43
CA LEU A 112 10.51 -1.49 -2.59
C LEU A 112 9.13 -0.97 -2.17
N VAL A 113 8.77 0.22 -2.66
CA VAL A 113 7.44 0.80 -2.52
C VAL A 113 6.98 1.35 -3.87
N LEU A 114 5.75 1.02 -4.25
CA LEU A 114 5.04 1.58 -5.40
C LEU A 114 3.65 2.01 -4.92
N GLY A 115 3.30 3.29 -5.09
CA GLY A 115 2.10 3.90 -4.51
C GLY A 115 2.34 4.43 -3.10
N ASP A 116 1.26 4.66 -2.34
CA ASP A 116 1.26 5.37 -1.06
C ASP A 116 1.41 4.47 0.18
N ALA A 117 1.72 3.18 -0.01
CA ALA A 117 2.16 2.31 1.08
C ALA A 117 3.52 2.75 1.64
N VAL A 118 3.88 2.26 2.81
CA VAL A 118 5.12 2.64 3.50
C VAL A 118 5.95 1.41 3.86
N ALA A 119 7.26 1.47 3.60
CA ALA A 119 8.25 0.56 4.18
C ALA A 119 9.12 1.33 5.17
N LEU A 120 9.11 0.88 6.42
CA LEU A 120 9.80 1.48 7.55
C LEU A 120 10.89 0.53 8.07
N VAL A 121 12.15 0.98 8.11
CA VAL A 121 13.27 0.17 8.57
C VAL A 121 14.00 0.91 9.68
N GLY A 122 13.93 0.38 10.90
CA GLY A 122 14.62 0.88 12.07
C GLY A 122 16.11 0.63 11.98
N ARG A 123 16.92 1.60 12.39
CA ARG A 123 18.38 1.54 12.38
C ARG A 123 18.97 1.60 13.78
N ALA A 124 20.10 0.92 13.99
CA ALA A 124 20.83 0.95 15.26
C ALA A 124 21.38 2.35 15.57
N ALA A 125 21.67 3.14 14.54
CA ALA A 125 22.11 4.52 14.68
C ALA A 125 21.47 5.42 13.63
N GLY A 126 21.07 6.63 14.04
CA GLY A 126 20.41 7.61 13.18
C GLY A 126 18.90 7.36 13.01
N ASP A 127 18.29 8.12 12.10
CA ASP A 127 16.87 8.03 11.81
C ASP A 127 16.53 6.75 11.05
N PRO A 128 15.31 6.22 11.20
CA PRO A 128 14.85 5.09 10.41
C PRO A 128 14.80 5.44 8.91
N VAL A 129 14.96 4.44 8.07
CA VAL A 129 14.63 4.56 6.65
C VAL A 129 13.12 4.51 6.52
N VAL A 130 12.55 5.55 5.90
CA VAL A 130 11.12 5.62 5.55
C VAL A 130 11.03 5.69 4.04
N ALA A 131 10.71 4.57 3.41
CA ALA A 131 10.46 4.54 1.98
C ALA A 131 8.96 4.70 1.74
N HIS A 132 8.57 5.74 1.03
CA HIS A 132 7.22 6.04 0.61
C HIS A 132 7.23 6.86 -0.68
N ASP A 133 6.13 6.85 -1.42
CA ASP A 133 5.96 7.70 -2.60
C ASP A 133 4.92 8.78 -2.32
N PRO A 134 5.31 10.06 -2.23
CA PRO A 134 4.37 11.13 -1.91
C PRO A 134 3.49 11.58 -3.08
N ARG A 135 3.74 11.08 -4.31
CA ARG A 135 3.11 11.60 -5.54
C ARG A 135 1.58 11.49 -5.50
N GLU A 136 1.05 10.36 -5.07
CA GLU A 136 -0.41 10.14 -4.97
C GLU A 136 -1.04 11.10 -3.96
N VAL A 137 -0.51 11.18 -2.74
CA VAL A 137 -1.02 12.06 -1.67
C VAL A 137 -1.00 13.53 -2.09
N VAL A 138 0.06 13.98 -2.77
CA VAL A 138 0.17 15.37 -3.25
C VAL A 138 -0.90 15.67 -4.29
N ILE A 139 -1.13 14.75 -5.24
CA ILE A 139 -2.13 14.91 -6.29
C ILE A 139 -3.55 14.81 -5.69
N ALA A 140 -3.81 13.81 -4.83
CA ALA A 140 -5.11 13.62 -4.20
C ALA A 140 -5.55 14.87 -3.43
N ARG A 141 -4.68 15.48 -2.63
CA ARG A 141 -4.99 16.73 -1.90
C ARG A 141 -5.44 17.87 -2.81
N ALA A 142 -4.82 18.02 -3.98
CA ALA A 142 -5.22 19.04 -4.96
C ALA A 142 -6.64 18.77 -5.53
N PHE A 143 -7.05 17.50 -5.62
CA PHE A 143 -8.39 17.12 -6.04
C PHE A 143 -9.40 17.21 -4.90
N GLU A 144 -9.04 16.90 -3.66
CA GLU A 144 -9.86 17.09 -2.47
C GLU A 144 -10.30 18.55 -2.32
N GLU A 145 -9.40 19.51 -2.51
CA GLU A 145 -9.76 20.94 -2.50
C GLU A 145 -10.74 21.30 -3.62
N ARG A 146 -10.64 20.68 -4.80
CA ARG A 146 -11.57 20.88 -5.91
C ARG A 146 -12.93 20.21 -5.68
N LEU A 147 -12.95 19.13 -4.91
CA LEU A 147 -14.17 18.36 -4.58
C LEU A 147 -14.95 18.94 -3.39
N LYS A 148 -14.32 19.79 -2.57
CA LYS A 148 -14.82 20.26 -1.28
C LYS A 148 -16.25 20.81 -1.32
N ASP A 149 -16.60 21.56 -2.38
CA ASP A 149 -17.91 22.18 -2.56
C ASP A 149 -18.74 21.50 -3.65
N VAL A 150 -18.30 20.32 -4.15
CA VAL A 150 -18.99 19.58 -5.20
C VAL A 150 -19.85 18.48 -4.57
N PRO A 151 -21.17 18.43 -4.84
CA PRO A 151 -22.04 17.40 -4.29
C PRO A 151 -21.61 16.00 -4.69
N GLU A 152 -21.46 15.10 -3.73
CA GLU A 152 -21.12 13.70 -3.97
C GLU A 152 -22.12 13.03 -4.94
N GLY A 153 -21.61 12.19 -5.84
CA GLY A 153 -22.43 11.44 -6.79
C GLY A 153 -22.94 12.25 -7.99
N GLY A 154 -22.73 13.56 -8.02
CA GLY A 154 -23.08 14.42 -9.17
C GLY A 154 -22.13 14.19 -10.38
N ASP A 155 -22.52 14.71 -11.53
CA ASP A 155 -21.74 14.54 -12.78
C ASP A 155 -20.36 15.22 -12.68
N GLU A 156 -20.28 16.38 -12.03
CA GLU A 156 -19.01 17.07 -11.79
C GLU A 156 -18.11 16.29 -10.85
N TYR A 157 -18.66 15.73 -9.77
CA TYR A 157 -17.95 14.87 -8.84
C TYR A 157 -17.33 13.67 -9.57
N ARG A 158 -18.14 12.96 -10.38
CA ARG A 158 -17.67 11.83 -11.19
C ARG A 158 -16.58 12.26 -12.17
N ARG A 159 -16.74 13.41 -12.84
CA ARG A 159 -15.73 13.95 -13.77
C ARG A 159 -14.40 14.19 -13.07
N LEU A 160 -14.40 14.82 -11.90
CA LEU A 160 -13.19 15.08 -11.11
C LEU A 160 -12.52 13.79 -10.64
N LEU A 161 -13.29 12.80 -10.18
CA LEU A 161 -12.75 11.48 -9.82
C LEU A 161 -12.11 10.78 -11.04
N MET A 162 -12.73 10.84 -12.20
CA MET A 162 -12.17 10.27 -13.42
C MET A 162 -10.90 11.01 -13.86
N GLU A 163 -10.85 12.33 -13.70
CA GLU A 163 -9.66 13.13 -13.95
C GLU A 163 -8.50 12.73 -13.00
N LEU A 164 -8.76 12.58 -11.70
CA LEU A 164 -7.78 12.06 -10.74
C LEU A 164 -7.26 10.68 -11.16
N ARG A 165 -8.16 9.78 -11.53
CA ARG A 165 -7.81 8.43 -11.96
C ARG A 165 -7.01 8.37 -13.25
N SER A 166 -7.21 9.34 -14.15
CA SER A 166 -6.42 9.47 -15.38
C SER A 166 -4.96 9.89 -15.11
N ARG A 167 -4.67 10.38 -13.90
CA ARG A 167 -3.28 10.67 -13.46
C ARG A 167 -2.51 9.43 -13.07
N ARG A 168 -3.18 8.30 -12.89
CA ARG A 168 -2.57 7.04 -12.51
C ARG A 168 -1.72 6.49 -13.64
N ASN A 169 -0.55 5.98 -13.31
CA ASN A 169 0.40 5.37 -14.24
C ASN A 169 0.71 6.25 -15.46
N SER A 170 0.89 7.57 -15.22
CA SER A 170 1.18 8.53 -16.27
C SER A 170 2.24 9.56 -15.84
N PRO A 171 3.04 10.09 -16.77
CA PRO A 171 4.01 11.14 -16.45
C PRO A 171 3.36 12.35 -15.79
N GLY A 172 3.94 12.83 -14.69
CA GLY A 172 3.37 13.90 -13.88
C GLY A 172 2.18 13.50 -13.00
N GLY A 173 1.86 12.22 -12.97
CA GLY A 173 0.87 11.62 -12.09
C GLY A 173 1.51 10.77 -10.97
N PHE A 174 0.86 9.70 -10.58
CA PHE A 174 1.31 8.75 -9.57
C PHE A 174 1.26 7.31 -10.09
N TRP A 175 1.97 6.41 -9.43
CA TRP A 175 2.24 5.08 -9.95
C TRP A 175 1.78 4.00 -8.98
N VAL A 176 1.05 3.02 -9.49
CA VAL A 176 0.47 1.90 -8.72
C VAL A 176 0.55 0.61 -9.53
N ALA A 177 0.51 -0.52 -8.86
CA ALA A 177 0.38 -1.82 -9.49
C ALA A 177 -1.03 -1.98 -10.09
N LYS A 178 -1.10 -2.30 -11.38
CA LYS A 178 -2.36 -2.49 -12.10
C LYS A 178 -2.19 -3.54 -13.21
N ASP A 179 -2.16 -3.14 -14.47
CA ASP A 179 -2.11 -4.02 -15.65
C ASP A 179 -0.80 -3.94 -16.43
N ASP A 180 -0.05 -2.85 -16.26
CA ASP A 180 1.24 -2.63 -16.93
C ASP A 180 2.42 -2.92 -15.99
N PRO A 181 3.23 -3.97 -16.24
CA PRO A 181 4.41 -4.26 -15.42
C PRO A 181 5.53 -3.21 -15.53
N ALA A 182 5.53 -2.35 -16.58
CA ALA A 182 6.57 -1.33 -16.73
C ALA A 182 6.55 -0.28 -15.62
N VAL A 183 5.45 -0.12 -14.88
CA VAL A 183 5.32 0.82 -13.75
C VAL A 183 6.35 0.60 -12.65
N VAL A 184 6.96 -0.60 -12.56
CA VAL A 184 7.98 -0.91 -11.56
C VAL A 184 9.24 -0.05 -11.68
N ALA A 185 9.48 0.56 -12.84
CA ALA A 185 10.58 1.52 -13.03
C ALA A 185 10.44 2.74 -12.11
N GLU A 186 9.20 3.09 -11.74
CA GLU A 186 8.86 4.23 -10.90
C GLU A 186 8.84 3.93 -9.39
N ALA A 187 9.04 2.66 -9.02
CA ALA A 187 9.06 2.26 -7.62
C ALA A 187 10.24 2.87 -6.86
N VAL A 188 9.98 3.31 -5.64
CA VAL A 188 11.01 3.73 -4.68
C VAL A 188 11.69 2.48 -4.15
N THR A 189 13.02 2.38 -4.32
CA THR A 189 13.80 1.23 -3.87
C THR A 189 15.05 1.66 -3.12
N GLY A 190 15.53 0.80 -2.24
CA GLY A 190 16.81 0.99 -1.56
C GLY A 190 17.18 -0.25 -0.74
N GLU A 191 18.31 -0.16 -0.09
CA GLU A 191 18.84 -1.22 0.75
C GLU A 191 19.61 -0.68 1.95
N CYS A 192 19.74 -1.47 3.00
CA CYS A 192 20.60 -1.18 4.14
C CYS A 192 21.25 -2.48 4.66
N PRO A 193 22.42 -2.37 5.33
CA PRO A 193 23.07 -3.53 5.93
C PRO A 193 22.17 -4.16 7.01
N ALA A 194 21.99 -5.48 6.96
CA ALA A 194 21.11 -6.19 7.91
C ALA A 194 21.56 -6.07 9.37
N HIS A 195 22.88 -5.88 9.61
CA HIS A 195 23.42 -5.70 10.97
C HIS A 195 23.05 -4.35 11.60
N ASP A 196 22.67 -3.35 10.80
CA ASP A 196 22.19 -2.04 11.26
C ASP A 196 20.68 -2.02 11.54
N VAL A 197 19.95 -3.06 11.14
CA VAL A 197 18.49 -3.09 11.25
C VAL A 197 18.06 -3.59 12.62
N THR A 198 17.28 -2.77 13.33
CA THR A 198 16.71 -3.10 14.65
C THR A 198 15.29 -3.62 14.58
N GLY A 199 14.55 -3.29 13.53
CA GLY A 199 13.19 -3.73 13.26
C GLY A 199 12.73 -3.22 11.91
N ALA A 200 11.66 -3.79 11.35
CA ALA A 200 11.13 -3.35 10.08
C ALA A 200 9.62 -3.56 10.00
N ALA A 201 8.92 -2.70 9.27
CA ALA A 201 7.48 -2.78 9.09
C ALA A 201 7.06 -2.34 7.70
N LEU A 202 5.94 -2.90 7.22
CA LEU A 202 5.17 -2.41 6.08
C LEU A 202 3.80 -1.95 6.59
N LEU A 203 3.33 -0.82 6.07
CA LEU A 203 2.07 -0.22 6.45
C LEU A 203 1.27 0.16 5.19
N SER A 204 -0.04 -0.09 5.20
CA SER A 204 -0.97 0.54 4.25
C SER A 204 -1.15 2.03 4.57
N ASN A 205 -1.71 2.79 3.64
CA ASN A 205 -1.94 4.22 3.86
C ASN A 205 -2.87 4.46 5.05
N GLY A 206 -3.91 3.64 5.23
CA GLY A 206 -4.80 3.73 6.39
C GLY A 206 -4.08 3.55 7.72
N ALA A 207 -3.03 2.72 7.77
CA ALA A 207 -2.24 2.51 8.99
C ALA A 207 -1.20 3.61 9.24
N SER A 208 -0.61 4.20 8.17
CA SER A 208 0.38 5.27 8.28
C SER A 208 -0.21 6.59 8.78
N ARG A 209 -1.54 6.75 8.75
CA ARG A 209 -2.28 7.95 9.21
C ARG A 209 -1.92 8.39 10.62
N LEU A 210 -1.48 7.47 11.49
CA LEU A 210 -1.03 7.84 12.84
C LEU A 210 0.09 8.88 12.83
N VAL A 211 0.98 8.80 11.82
CA VAL A 211 2.08 9.73 11.58
C VAL A 211 1.69 10.81 10.59
N ASP A 212 1.27 10.43 9.38
CA ASP A 212 1.16 11.32 8.22
C ASP A 212 -0.05 12.25 8.27
N THR A 213 -1.17 11.77 8.83
CA THR A 213 -2.44 12.50 8.86
C THR A 213 -2.67 13.14 10.21
N PHE A 214 -2.50 12.36 11.28
CA PHE A 214 -2.87 12.81 12.63
C PHE A 214 -1.68 13.38 13.41
N GLY A 215 -0.43 13.12 13.02
CA GLY A 215 0.77 13.62 13.72
C GLY A 215 0.85 13.19 15.19
N LEU A 216 0.22 12.07 15.56
CA LEU A 216 0.16 11.58 16.94
C LEU A 216 1.45 10.92 17.40
N THR A 217 2.33 10.61 16.46
CA THR A 217 3.69 10.15 16.70
C THR A 217 4.57 10.47 15.48
N ASP A 218 5.88 10.30 15.61
CA ASP A 218 6.83 10.29 14.51
C ASP A 218 7.22 8.86 14.12
N TRP A 219 7.98 8.69 13.04
CA TRP A 219 8.41 7.37 12.56
C TRP A 219 9.25 6.59 13.59
N PRO A 220 10.22 7.20 14.32
CA PRO A 220 10.88 6.56 15.45
C PRO A 220 9.92 6.12 16.56
N GLY A 221 8.93 6.95 16.87
CA GLY A 221 7.91 6.64 17.87
C GLY A 221 7.00 5.49 17.44
N LEU A 222 6.66 5.43 16.15
CA LEU A 222 5.89 4.32 15.59
C LEU A 222 6.64 2.99 15.71
N LEU A 223 7.94 2.96 15.39
CA LEU A 223 8.78 1.76 15.58
C LEU A 223 8.77 1.29 17.04
N ARG A 224 8.97 2.22 17.98
CA ARG A 224 8.89 1.89 19.43
C ARG A 224 7.52 1.34 19.82
N LEU A 225 6.44 1.90 19.27
CA LEU A 225 5.09 1.42 19.54
C LEU A 225 4.87 0.01 18.97
N LEU A 226 5.36 -0.27 17.78
CA LEU A 226 5.30 -1.60 17.17
C LEU A 226 6.08 -2.63 18.00
N GLU A 227 7.25 -2.26 18.53
CA GLU A 227 8.07 -3.12 19.37
C GLU A 227 7.42 -3.42 20.73
N THR A 228 6.86 -2.40 21.38
CA THR A 228 6.37 -2.50 22.78
C THR A 228 4.93 -2.96 22.91
N ALA A 229 4.06 -2.54 21.97
CA ALA A 229 2.62 -2.80 22.04
C ALA A 229 2.08 -3.58 20.82
N GLY A 230 2.85 -3.60 19.72
CA GLY A 230 2.50 -4.35 18.51
C GLY A 230 1.57 -3.61 17.55
N PRO A 231 1.33 -4.21 16.36
CA PRO A 231 0.61 -3.54 15.27
C PRO A 231 -0.87 -3.28 15.57
N ALA A 232 -1.54 -4.11 16.36
CA ALA A 232 -2.95 -3.92 16.72
C ALA A 232 -3.17 -2.63 17.52
N GLU A 233 -2.24 -2.26 18.40
CA GLU A 233 -2.32 -1.01 19.15
C GLU A 233 -2.18 0.22 18.24
N VAL A 234 -1.32 0.15 17.22
CA VAL A 234 -1.19 1.24 16.23
C VAL A 234 -2.53 1.46 15.52
N ILE A 235 -3.16 0.39 15.02
CA ILE A 235 -4.46 0.46 14.35
C ILE A 235 -5.53 0.99 15.29
N ALA A 236 -5.57 0.54 16.56
CA ALA A 236 -6.52 1.05 17.54
C ALA A 236 -6.40 2.57 17.76
N ARG A 237 -5.18 3.10 17.77
CA ARG A 237 -4.95 4.56 17.86
C ARG A 237 -5.38 5.30 16.62
N VAL A 238 -5.17 4.74 15.42
CA VAL A 238 -5.69 5.30 14.17
C VAL A 238 -7.21 5.41 14.25
N ARG A 239 -7.90 4.31 14.62
CA ARG A 239 -9.37 4.29 14.75
C ARG A 239 -9.89 5.33 15.76
N ALA A 240 -9.21 5.48 16.89
CA ALA A 240 -9.56 6.50 17.88
C ALA A 240 -9.40 7.92 17.34
N ALA A 241 -8.36 8.17 16.57
CA ALA A 241 -8.09 9.46 15.95
C ALA A 241 -9.12 9.78 14.84
N GLU A 242 -9.44 8.81 13.98
CA GLU A 242 -10.49 8.94 12.94
C GLU A 242 -11.85 9.27 13.55
N ALA A 243 -12.24 8.54 14.62
CA ALA A 243 -13.49 8.80 15.32
C ALA A 243 -13.55 10.20 15.96
N THR A 244 -12.40 10.67 16.51
CA THR A 244 -12.32 11.99 17.14
C THR A 244 -12.30 13.11 16.11
N GLY A 245 -11.62 12.91 14.98
CA GLY A 245 -11.46 13.89 13.92
C GLY A 245 -12.62 13.93 12.91
N GLY A 246 -13.56 12.98 12.98
CA GLY A 246 -14.63 12.84 11.98
C GLY A 246 -14.10 12.51 10.57
N VAL A 247 -12.94 11.86 10.49
CA VAL A 247 -12.32 11.45 9.24
C VAL A 247 -12.87 10.09 8.82
N ALA A 248 -13.15 9.91 7.53
CA ALA A 248 -13.58 8.62 6.99
C ALA A 248 -12.53 7.54 7.26
N THR A 249 -12.99 6.38 7.72
CA THR A 249 -12.13 5.23 7.96
C THR A 249 -11.69 4.59 6.65
N ASP A 250 -10.53 3.95 6.67
CA ASP A 250 -9.96 3.20 5.57
C ASP A 250 -9.45 1.85 6.07
N ASP A 251 -9.23 0.89 5.19
CA ASP A 251 -8.57 -0.35 5.56
C ASP A 251 -7.18 -0.04 6.14
N ALA A 252 -6.82 -0.69 7.24
CA ALA A 252 -5.55 -0.43 7.91
C ALA A 252 -4.82 -1.74 8.19
N THR A 253 -3.65 -1.90 7.61
CA THR A 253 -2.86 -3.12 7.72
C THR A 253 -1.41 -2.81 8.02
N ILE A 254 -0.85 -3.55 8.97
CA ILE A 254 0.56 -3.50 9.35
C ILE A 254 1.11 -4.91 9.45
N ILE A 255 2.26 -5.13 8.88
CA ILE A 255 3.09 -6.31 9.13
C ILE A 255 4.48 -5.88 9.54
N CYS A 256 4.99 -6.41 10.65
CA CYS A 256 6.29 -6.02 11.18
C CYS A 256 7.12 -7.22 11.62
N ARG A 257 8.45 -6.99 11.61
CA ARG A 257 9.47 -7.91 12.10
C ARG A 257 10.28 -7.22 13.19
N ALA A 258 10.37 -7.86 14.35
CA ALA A 258 11.28 -7.54 15.44
C ALA A 258 12.39 -8.59 15.57
#